data_bc5784775793c377e75491f28b1f9df4
#
_entry.id   bc5784775793c377e75491f28b1f9df4
#
_cell.length_a   1.000
_cell.length_b   1.000
_cell.length_c   1.000
_cell.angle_alpha   90.00
_cell.angle_beta   90.00
_cell.angle_gamma   90.00
#
_symmetry.space_group_name_H-M   'P 1'
#
loop_
_entity.id
_entity.type
_entity.pdbx_description
1 polymer ?
#
loop_
_entity_poly.entity_id
_entity_poly.type
_entity_poly.pdbx_seq_one_letter_code
_entity_poly.pdbx_strand_id
1 'polypeptide(L)'
;MSFMGNGVNKKIITIKSKEKIMSDMRCINLGYVVPKDQADQVQAVFKKHSAWMENFYSDVNNGPDHLISSFFTRADEFIDPMDPSKGVTDKVIFTINERFTSIESIHRHVENAMKNDYFPEFGEIMDKYGTAISLGGEIYHSIR
;
A
#
# COMPACT_ATOMS: atom_id res chain seq x y z
N MET A 1 4.13 29.29 39.72
CA MET A 1 3.99 28.86 38.31
C MET A 1 5.09 27.90 37.96
N SER A 2 4.73 26.68 37.63
CA SER A 2 5.73 25.61 37.40
C SER A 2 5.95 25.37 35.91
N PHE A 3 7.07 25.79 35.37
CA PHE A 3 7.46 25.49 33.99
C PHE A 3 7.75 24.01 33.73
N MET A 4 8.05 23.25 34.79
CA MET A 4 8.34 21.81 34.69
C MET A 4 7.11 20.97 34.37
N GLY A 5 5.93 21.35 34.88
CA GLY A 5 4.67 20.65 34.55
C GLY A 5 4.27 20.75 33.09
N ASN A 6 4.53 21.89 32.45
CA ASN A 6 4.22 22.09 31.05
C ASN A 6 5.06 21.22 30.10
N GLY A 7 6.35 20.98 30.44
CA GLY A 7 7.21 20.11 29.63
C GLY A 7 6.78 18.66 29.67
N VAL A 8 6.40 18.14 30.83
CA VAL A 8 5.91 16.77 31.02
C VAL A 8 4.58 16.58 30.28
N ASN A 9 3.65 17.52 30.41
CA ASN A 9 2.35 17.45 29.75
C ASN A 9 2.48 17.47 28.21
N LYS A 10 3.37 18.32 27.66
CA LYS A 10 3.63 18.34 26.21
C LYS A 10 4.18 17.01 25.71
N LYS A 11 5.07 16.35 26.46
CA LYS A 11 5.65 15.07 26.10
C LYS A 11 4.59 13.95 26.07
N ILE A 12 3.70 13.92 27.06
CA ILE A 12 2.58 12.96 27.14
C ILE A 12 1.61 13.17 25.98
N ILE A 13 1.23 14.41 25.69
CA ILE A 13 0.34 14.75 24.57
C ILE A 13 0.93 14.33 23.24
N THR A 14 2.23 14.54 23.02
CA THR A 14 2.92 14.14 21.79
C THR A 14 2.91 12.62 21.60
N ILE A 15 3.14 11.84 22.67
CA ILE A 15 3.11 10.37 22.62
C ILE A 15 1.68 9.90 22.27
N LYS A 16 0.67 10.41 22.94
CA LYS A 16 -0.74 10.06 22.67
C LYS A 16 -1.17 10.44 21.26
N SER A 17 -0.71 11.58 20.73
CA SER A 17 -1.00 12.02 19.38
C SER A 17 -0.36 11.08 18.34
N LYS A 18 0.88 10.62 18.56
CA LYS A 18 1.55 9.65 17.70
C LYS A 18 0.81 8.30 17.70
N GLU A 19 0.41 7.81 18.85
CA GLU A 19 -0.35 6.56 18.99
C GLU A 19 -1.69 6.66 18.26
N LYS A 20 -2.41 7.78 18.41
CA LYS A 20 -3.66 8.02 17.71
C LYS A 20 -3.46 8.06 16.19
N ILE A 21 -2.44 8.77 15.70
CA ILE A 21 -2.12 8.84 14.28
C ILE A 21 -1.83 7.44 13.73
N MET A 22 -1.02 6.63 14.43
CA MET A 22 -0.73 5.25 14.03
C MET A 22 -1.97 4.37 14.05
N SER A 23 -2.85 4.52 15.07
CA SER A 23 -4.08 3.71 15.17
C SER A 23 -5.10 4.05 14.08
N ASP A 24 -5.06 5.27 13.54
CA ASP A 24 -5.94 5.70 12.45
C ASP A 24 -5.44 5.26 11.09
N MET A 25 -4.13 4.99 10.95
CA MET A 25 -3.54 4.53 9.69
C MET A 25 -4.12 3.21 9.23
N ARG A 26 -4.30 3.09 7.93
CA ARG A 26 -4.74 1.84 7.30
C ARG A 26 -3.92 1.57 6.06
N CYS A 27 -3.79 0.30 5.73
CA CYS A 27 -2.97 -0.13 4.60
C CYS A 27 -3.80 -0.85 3.55
N ILE A 28 -3.35 -0.72 2.31
CA ILE A 28 -3.70 -1.62 1.24
C ILE A 28 -2.46 -2.48 0.97
N ASN A 29 -2.63 -3.79 1.01
CA ASN A 29 -1.58 -4.74 0.67
C ASN A 29 -2.17 -5.76 -0.29
N LEU A 30 -1.67 -5.77 -1.51
CA LEU A 30 -2.12 -6.65 -2.57
C LEU A 30 -0.96 -7.53 -3.01
N GLY A 31 -1.21 -8.83 -3.14
CA GLY A 31 -0.24 -9.81 -3.62
C GLY A 31 -0.80 -10.57 -4.80
N TYR A 32 0.04 -10.82 -5.81
CA TYR A 32 -0.33 -11.49 -7.05
C TYR A 32 0.73 -12.51 -7.42
N VAL A 33 0.29 -13.68 -7.89
CA VAL A 33 1.18 -14.67 -8.50
C VAL A 33 0.80 -14.79 -9.97
N VAL A 34 1.71 -14.40 -10.85
CA VAL A 34 1.44 -14.20 -12.27
C VAL A 34 2.36 -15.11 -13.10
N PRO A 35 1.84 -15.82 -14.14
CA PRO A 35 2.71 -16.52 -15.06
C PRO A 35 3.74 -15.59 -15.68
N LYS A 36 4.98 -16.05 -15.83
CA LYS A 36 6.09 -15.22 -16.28
C LYS A 36 5.83 -14.61 -17.67
N ASP A 37 5.14 -15.32 -18.55
CA ASP A 37 4.79 -14.85 -19.90
C ASP A 37 3.74 -13.73 -19.89
N GLN A 38 3.03 -13.52 -18.76
CA GLN A 38 2.05 -12.47 -18.58
C GLN A 38 2.59 -11.30 -17.71
N ALA A 39 3.76 -11.46 -17.12
CA ALA A 39 4.27 -10.54 -16.11
C ALA A 39 4.47 -9.10 -16.64
N ASP A 40 5.01 -8.94 -17.84
CA ASP A 40 5.25 -7.60 -18.39
C ASP A 40 3.93 -6.87 -18.70
N GLN A 41 2.91 -7.59 -19.13
CA GLN A 41 1.58 -7.03 -19.38
C GLN A 41 0.93 -6.59 -18.07
N VAL A 42 1.02 -7.41 -17.03
CA VAL A 42 0.52 -7.08 -15.70
C VAL A 42 1.24 -5.85 -15.13
N GLN A 43 2.57 -5.83 -15.26
CA GLN A 43 3.36 -4.68 -14.82
C GLN A 43 2.96 -3.39 -15.53
N ALA A 44 2.65 -3.46 -16.82
CA ALA A 44 2.20 -2.28 -17.57
C ALA A 44 0.90 -1.70 -17.00
N VAL A 45 -0.04 -2.54 -16.58
CA VAL A 45 -1.28 -2.10 -15.94
C VAL A 45 -0.99 -1.47 -14.56
N PHE A 46 -0.12 -2.09 -13.78
CA PHE A 46 0.26 -1.55 -12.47
C PHE A 46 0.99 -0.21 -12.59
N LYS A 47 1.78 -0.01 -13.64
CA LYS A 47 2.40 1.29 -13.94
C LYS A 47 1.37 2.36 -14.26
N LYS A 48 0.29 2.02 -14.94
CA LYS A 48 -0.82 2.96 -15.17
C LYS A 48 -1.44 3.39 -13.85
N HIS A 49 -1.61 2.46 -12.92
CA HIS A 49 -2.12 2.77 -11.58
C HIS A 49 -1.16 3.69 -10.82
N SER A 50 0.13 3.39 -10.81
CA SER A 50 1.12 4.23 -10.13
C SER A 50 1.19 5.63 -10.74
N ALA A 51 1.12 5.76 -12.06
CA ALA A 51 1.11 7.05 -12.73
C ALA A 51 -0.14 7.88 -12.37
N TRP A 52 -1.30 7.24 -12.31
CA TRP A 52 -2.50 7.90 -11.82
C TRP A 52 -2.33 8.37 -10.37
N MET A 53 -1.78 7.54 -9.51
CA MET A 53 -1.53 7.89 -8.11
C MET A 53 -0.60 9.10 -7.98
N GLU A 54 0.50 9.11 -8.71
CA GLU A 54 1.44 10.24 -8.70
C GLU A 54 0.74 11.55 -9.07
N ASN A 55 -0.07 11.53 -10.10
CA ASN A 55 -0.81 12.69 -10.54
C ASN A 55 -1.91 13.10 -9.54
N PHE A 56 -2.70 12.14 -9.08
CA PHE A 56 -3.81 12.37 -8.17
C PHE A 56 -3.35 12.93 -6.83
N TYR A 57 -2.31 12.35 -6.24
CA TYR A 57 -1.78 12.75 -4.94
C TYR A 57 -0.78 13.91 -5.00
N SER A 58 -0.39 14.35 -6.19
CA SER A 58 0.37 15.60 -6.36
C SER A 58 -0.50 16.84 -6.17
N ASP A 59 -1.81 16.71 -6.33
CA ASP A 59 -2.75 17.79 -6.06
C ASP A 59 -2.78 18.07 -4.56
N VAL A 60 -2.64 19.34 -4.19
CA VAL A 60 -2.65 19.80 -2.80
C VAL A 60 -3.92 19.38 -2.04
N ASN A 61 -5.05 19.23 -2.73
CA ASN A 61 -6.33 18.82 -2.13
C ASN A 61 -6.41 17.29 -1.92
N ASN A 62 -5.58 16.52 -2.59
CA ASN A 62 -5.60 15.04 -2.52
C ASN A 62 -4.37 14.49 -1.81
N GLY A 63 -3.35 15.29 -1.64
CA GLY A 63 -1.97 14.93 -1.36
C GLY A 63 -1.67 14.39 0.02
N PRO A 64 -0.75 15.02 0.76
CA PRO A 64 -0.08 14.39 1.89
C PRO A 64 -0.99 14.01 3.06
N ASP A 65 -2.19 14.57 3.13
CA ASP A 65 -3.14 14.27 4.21
C ASP A 65 -3.87 12.94 4.03
N HIS A 66 -3.70 12.28 2.88
CA HIS A 66 -4.41 11.03 2.57
C HIS A 66 -3.47 9.85 2.34
N LEU A 67 -2.48 10.00 1.47
CA LEU A 67 -1.51 8.95 1.17
C LEU A 67 -0.18 9.24 1.87
N ILE A 68 0.29 8.30 2.70
CA ILE A 68 1.57 8.42 3.39
C ILE A 68 2.69 7.88 2.52
N SER A 69 2.50 6.69 1.95
CA SER A 69 3.49 6.04 1.11
C SER A 69 2.86 4.98 0.21
N SER A 70 3.50 4.72 -0.90
CA SER A 70 3.12 3.64 -1.81
C SER A 70 4.37 3.10 -2.48
N PHE A 71 4.46 1.78 -2.61
CA PHE A 71 5.50 1.14 -3.39
C PHE A 71 5.00 -0.15 -4.01
N PHE A 72 5.55 -0.47 -5.16
CA PHE A 72 5.19 -1.61 -5.98
C PHE A 72 6.42 -2.50 -6.12
N THR A 73 6.26 -3.81 -5.97
CA THR A 73 7.38 -4.74 -6.08
C THR A 73 7.11 -5.82 -7.11
N ARG A 74 8.19 -6.37 -7.66
CA ARG A 74 8.18 -7.53 -8.54
C ARG A 74 9.36 -8.43 -8.18
N ALA A 75 9.11 -9.73 -8.06
CA ALA A 75 10.15 -10.71 -7.78
C ALA A 75 9.82 -12.03 -8.48
N ASP A 76 10.86 -12.79 -8.88
CA ASP A 76 10.66 -14.16 -9.25
C ASP A 76 10.18 -15.00 -8.07
N GLU A 77 9.26 -15.93 -8.31
CA GLU A 77 8.84 -16.87 -7.27
C GLU A 77 9.91 -17.95 -7.08
N PHE A 78 10.40 -18.15 -5.88
CA PHE A 78 11.31 -19.25 -5.56
C PHE A 78 10.55 -20.58 -5.45
N ILE A 79 11.18 -21.67 -5.92
CA ILE A 79 10.65 -23.02 -5.68
C ILE A 79 10.52 -23.28 -4.18
N ASP A 80 11.55 -22.88 -3.43
CA ASP A 80 11.56 -22.93 -1.96
C ASP A 80 12.06 -21.58 -1.44
N PRO A 81 11.20 -20.73 -0.86
CA PRO A 81 11.63 -19.44 -0.34
C PRO A 81 12.72 -19.52 0.73
N MET A 82 12.83 -20.65 1.43
CA MET A 82 13.83 -20.87 2.46
C MET A 82 15.15 -21.42 1.91
N ASP A 83 15.18 -21.84 0.65
CA ASP A 83 16.37 -22.35 -0.02
C ASP A 83 16.48 -21.80 -1.45
N PRO A 84 17.03 -20.58 -1.63
CA PRO A 84 17.16 -19.97 -2.94
C PRO A 84 18.01 -20.77 -3.94
N SER A 85 18.85 -21.70 -3.47
CA SER A 85 19.68 -22.55 -4.34
C SER A 85 18.86 -23.49 -5.22
N LYS A 86 17.60 -23.76 -4.85
CA LYS A 86 16.66 -24.57 -5.65
C LYS A 86 16.13 -23.85 -6.88
N GLY A 87 16.41 -22.55 -7.03
CA GLY A 87 16.00 -21.76 -8.18
C GLY A 87 14.59 -21.22 -8.11
N VAL A 88 14.09 -20.77 -9.26
CA VAL A 88 12.80 -20.09 -9.40
C VAL A 88 11.81 -20.92 -10.20
N THR A 89 10.52 -20.61 -10.03
CA THR A 89 9.43 -21.20 -10.83
C THR A 89 9.25 -20.42 -12.14
N ASP A 90 8.20 -20.74 -12.89
CA ASP A 90 7.76 -20.00 -14.06
C ASP A 90 6.81 -18.84 -13.73
N LYS A 91 6.77 -18.43 -12.46
CA LYS A 91 5.88 -17.37 -11.98
C LYS A 91 6.64 -16.18 -11.39
N VAL A 92 5.94 -15.05 -11.40
CA VAL A 92 6.42 -13.79 -10.84
C VAL A 92 5.43 -13.33 -9.78
N ILE A 93 5.96 -12.84 -8.67
CA ILE A 93 5.15 -12.28 -7.57
C ILE A 93 5.18 -10.76 -7.68
N PHE A 94 4.00 -10.15 -7.72
CA PHE A 94 3.84 -8.70 -7.61
C PHE A 94 3.22 -8.34 -6.27
N THR A 95 3.64 -7.22 -5.70
CA THR A 95 2.94 -6.63 -4.55
C THR A 95 2.68 -5.15 -4.79
N ILE A 96 1.57 -4.69 -4.24
CA ILE A 96 1.23 -3.28 -4.16
C ILE A 96 1.01 -2.97 -2.69
N ASN A 97 1.74 -1.98 -2.17
CA ASN A 97 1.74 -1.64 -0.75
C ASN A 97 1.50 -0.16 -0.61
N GLU A 98 0.43 0.19 0.06
CA GLU A 98 0.01 1.56 0.23
C GLU A 98 -0.38 1.80 1.68
N ARG A 99 0.05 2.93 2.22
CA ARG A 99 -0.27 3.34 3.58
C ARG A 99 -1.01 4.66 3.53
N PHE A 100 -2.16 4.70 4.20
CA PHE A 100 -3.06 5.85 4.23
C PHE A 100 -3.24 6.36 5.65
N THR A 101 -3.64 7.63 5.77
CA THR A 101 -3.86 8.27 7.07
C THR A 101 -5.10 7.74 7.79
N SER A 102 -6.08 7.19 7.05
CA SER A 102 -7.34 6.72 7.62
C SER A 102 -8.06 5.74 6.71
N ILE A 103 -9.08 5.08 7.23
CA ILE A 103 -9.94 4.20 6.42
C ILE A 103 -10.74 5.00 5.38
N GLU A 104 -11.14 6.22 5.71
CA GLU A 104 -11.84 7.11 4.78
C GLU A 104 -10.97 7.44 3.57
N SER A 105 -9.67 7.62 3.79
CA SER A 105 -8.70 7.86 2.71
C SER A 105 -8.60 6.65 1.77
N ILE A 106 -8.69 5.44 2.29
CA ILE A 106 -8.74 4.21 1.48
C ILE A 106 -10.01 4.16 0.64
N HIS A 107 -11.18 4.42 1.24
CA HIS A 107 -12.44 4.44 0.51
C HIS A 107 -12.40 5.47 -0.63
N ARG A 108 -11.85 6.65 -0.36
CA ARG A 108 -11.66 7.70 -1.36
C ARG A 108 -10.71 7.27 -2.48
N HIS A 109 -9.62 6.59 -2.13
CA HIS A 109 -8.65 6.05 -3.08
C HIS A 109 -9.32 5.07 -4.04
N VAL A 110 -10.01 4.08 -3.50
CA VAL A 110 -10.70 3.05 -4.29
C VAL A 110 -11.75 3.67 -5.20
N GLU A 111 -12.59 4.57 -4.65
CA GLU A 111 -13.63 5.25 -5.43
C GLU A 111 -13.06 6.01 -6.63
N ASN A 112 -11.94 6.73 -6.43
CA ASN A 112 -11.31 7.49 -7.52
C ASN A 112 -10.51 6.59 -8.47
N ALA A 113 -9.87 5.53 -7.97
CA ALA A 113 -9.17 4.56 -8.81
C ALA A 113 -10.13 3.89 -9.81
N MET A 114 -11.31 3.55 -9.36
CA MET A 114 -12.34 2.89 -10.17
C MET A 114 -12.81 3.72 -11.37
N LYS A 115 -12.57 5.03 -11.37
CA LYS A 115 -12.96 5.93 -12.47
C LYS A 115 -11.97 5.92 -13.63
N ASN A 116 -10.83 5.24 -13.50
CA ASN A 116 -9.80 5.20 -14.52
C ASN A 116 -10.11 4.16 -15.61
N ASP A 117 -9.68 4.46 -16.84
CA ASP A 117 -9.89 3.59 -18.00
C ASP A 117 -9.21 2.24 -17.87
N TYR A 118 -8.09 2.15 -17.15
CA TYR A 118 -7.36 0.90 -16.93
C TYR A 118 -8.00 0.02 -15.84
N PHE A 119 -8.94 0.54 -15.06
CA PHE A 119 -9.44 -0.15 -13.87
C PHE A 119 -10.13 -1.49 -14.17
N PRO A 120 -10.92 -1.65 -15.25
CA PRO A 120 -11.49 -2.96 -15.59
C PRO A 120 -10.40 -4.05 -15.76
N GLU A 121 -9.30 -3.73 -16.44
CA GLU A 121 -8.18 -4.65 -16.60
C GLU A 121 -7.47 -4.92 -15.27
N PHE A 122 -7.31 -3.90 -14.45
CA PHE A 122 -6.76 -4.02 -13.10
C PHE A 122 -7.62 -4.98 -12.24
N GLY A 123 -8.94 -4.86 -12.33
CA GLY A 123 -9.87 -5.75 -11.62
C GLY A 123 -9.80 -7.20 -12.11
N GLU A 124 -9.65 -7.41 -13.41
CA GLU A 124 -9.46 -8.75 -14.00
C GLU A 124 -8.17 -9.40 -13.49
N ILE A 125 -7.07 -8.63 -13.41
CA ILE A 125 -5.79 -9.10 -12.87
C ILE A 125 -5.96 -9.49 -11.40
N MET A 126 -6.68 -8.70 -10.63
CA MET A 126 -6.96 -8.99 -9.23
C MET A 126 -7.73 -10.30 -9.07
N ASP A 127 -8.79 -10.50 -9.85
CA ASP A 127 -9.60 -11.71 -9.81
C ASP A 127 -8.81 -12.95 -10.24
N LYS A 128 -7.98 -12.80 -11.25
CA LYS A 128 -7.28 -13.91 -11.90
C LYS A 128 -6.02 -14.33 -11.14
N TYR A 129 -5.25 -13.37 -10.64
CA TYR A 129 -3.92 -13.61 -10.08
C TYR A 129 -3.76 -13.20 -8.62
N GLY A 130 -4.74 -12.52 -8.04
CA GLY A 130 -4.66 -12.07 -6.66
C GLY A 130 -4.62 -13.22 -5.66
N THR A 131 -3.63 -13.19 -4.78
CA THR A 131 -3.45 -14.19 -3.71
C THR A 131 -3.67 -13.61 -2.33
N ALA A 132 -3.47 -12.31 -2.18
CA ALA A 132 -3.74 -11.57 -0.96
C ALA A 132 -4.36 -10.23 -1.35
N ILE A 133 -5.57 -9.96 -0.88
CA ILE A 133 -6.31 -8.73 -1.15
C ILE A 133 -6.73 -8.15 0.20
N SER A 134 -5.91 -7.23 0.71
CA SER A 134 -6.17 -6.58 1.99
C SER A 134 -6.40 -5.09 1.78
N LEU A 135 -7.64 -4.64 2.00
CA LEU A 135 -8.05 -3.25 1.90
C LEU A 135 -8.47 -2.76 3.29
N GLY A 136 -7.67 -1.91 3.89
CA GLY A 136 -7.97 -1.35 5.20
C GLY A 136 -7.29 -2.07 6.36
N GLY A 137 -6.17 -2.73 6.12
CA GLY A 137 -5.42 -3.41 7.17
C GLY A 137 -4.95 -2.46 8.26
N GLU A 138 -5.15 -2.85 9.51
CA GLU A 138 -4.65 -2.12 10.67
C GLU A 138 -3.17 -2.45 10.90
N ILE A 139 -2.40 -1.43 11.29
CA ILE A 139 -1.03 -1.65 11.74
C ILE A 139 -1.10 -2.05 13.22
N TYR A 140 -1.01 -3.33 13.52
CA TYR A 140 -1.08 -3.80 14.92
C TYR A 140 0.27 -3.76 15.62
N HIS A 141 1.36 -3.64 14.87
CA HIS A 141 2.71 -3.51 15.42
C HIS A 141 3.61 -2.84 14.39
N SER A 142 4.45 -1.92 14.85
CA SER A 142 5.42 -1.23 14.00
C SER A 142 6.75 -1.16 14.73
N ILE A 143 7.83 -1.51 14.02
CA ILE A 143 9.21 -1.39 14.48
C ILE A 143 9.81 -0.22 13.72
N ARG A 144 10.14 0.84 14.45
CA ARG A 144 10.62 2.13 13.95
C ARG A 144 9.51 3.06 13.42
#